data_501c573c7bf31ba2e200c1fcb9706b34
#
_entry.id   501c573c7bf31ba2e200c1fcb9706b34
#
_cell.length_a   1.000
_cell.length_b   1.000
_cell.length_c   1.000
_cell.angle_alpha   90.00
_cell.angle_beta   90.00
_cell.angle_gamma   90.00
#
_symmetry.space_group_name_H-M   'P 1'
#
loop_
_entity.id
_entity.type
_entity.pdbx_description
1 polymer ?
#
loop_
_entity_poly.entity_id
_entity_poly.type
_entity_poly.pdbx_seq_one_letter_code
_entity_poly.pdbx_strand_id
1 'polypeptide(L)'
;MLSGNKDLLLSRVNAFKEGCEILGEKGKLLKLSMQRMAYLAKDDKDAKEKIKMAHGYYKRFDNMFTGPGKVKSGSVEPLPRKQSVEELKDNLLICTLNEMIDKLSLYAESGVDEVILSSSFGQSQNDLEQSMQRIGENIIPYFKKSNIKVA
;
A
#
# COMPACT_ATOMS: atom_id res chain seq x y z
N MET A 1 -7.93 3.53 4.32
CA MET A 1 -8.26 3.05 2.95
C MET A 1 -6.96 2.64 2.27
N LEU A 2 -6.83 1.37 1.88
CA LEU A 2 -5.57 0.78 1.39
C LEU A 2 -5.10 1.29 0.02
N SER A 3 -5.97 1.97 -0.74
CA SER A 3 -5.72 2.49 -2.09
C SER A 3 -5.97 4.00 -2.24
N GLY A 4 -5.89 4.75 -1.13
CA GLY A 4 -6.07 6.20 -1.16
C GLY A 4 -4.90 6.94 -1.82
N ASN A 5 -5.19 8.08 -2.46
CA ASN A 5 -4.21 8.94 -3.11
C ASN A 5 -3.36 9.75 -2.11
N LYS A 6 -2.42 10.54 -2.64
CA LYS A 6 -1.52 11.38 -1.86
C LYS A 6 -2.26 12.41 -1.00
N ASP A 7 -3.32 13.04 -1.51
CA ASP A 7 -4.05 14.07 -0.77
C ASP A 7 -4.73 13.50 0.46
N LEU A 8 -5.32 12.31 0.31
CA LEU A 8 -5.91 11.58 1.44
C LEU A 8 -4.84 11.17 2.47
N LEU A 9 -3.64 10.78 2.02
CA LEU A 9 -2.53 10.50 2.91
C LEU A 9 -2.16 11.74 3.73
N LEU A 10 -1.90 12.86 3.06
CA LEU A 10 -1.51 14.11 3.71
C LEU A 10 -2.57 14.61 4.70
N SER A 11 -3.84 14.54 4.32
CA SER A 11 -4.96 14.87 5.22
C SER A 11 -4.94 14.03 6.51
N ARG A 12 -4.65 12.73 6.41
CA ARG A 12 -4.57 11.83 7.58
C ARG A 12 -3.34 12.07 8.43
N VAL A 13 -2.20 12.33 7.81
CA VAL A 13 -0.97 12.70 8.52
C VAL A 13 -1.18 14.00 9.31
N ASN A 14 -1.81 15.00 8.71
CA ASN A 14 -2.10 16.27 9.38
C ASN A 14 -3.06 16.07 10.56
N ALA A 15 -4.16 15.34 10.37
CA ALA A 15 -5.09 15.04 11.45
C ALA A 15 -4.44 14.25 12.60
N PHE A 16 -3.51 13.34 12.29
CA PHE A 16 -2.73 12.64 13.31
C PHE A 16 -1.82 13.61 14.08
N LYS A 17 -1.11 14.50 13.40
CA LYS A 17 -0.25 15.52 14.02
C LYS A 17 -1.04 16.45 14.94
N GLU A 18 -2.18 16.96 14.48
CA GLU A 18 -3.10 17.78 15.29
C GLU A 18 -3.56 17.03 16.56
N GLY A 19 -3.93 15.74 16.42
CA GLY A 19 -4.27 14.91 17.57
C GLY A 19 -3.12 14.71 18.56
N CYS A 20 -1.90 14.54 18.06
CA CYS A 20 -0.71 14.44 18.90
C CYS A 20 -0.43 15.75 19.66
N GLU A 21 -0.62 16.92 19.03
CA GLU A 21 -0.46 18.24 19.66
C GLU A 21 -1.47 18.42 20.81
N ILE A 22 -2.73 18.04 20.61
CA ILE A 22 -3.77 18.08 21.65
C ILE A 22 -3.41 17.20 22.85
N LEU A 23 -2.79 16.04 22.61
CA LEU A 23 -2.34 15.12 23.66
C LEU A 23 -1.06 15.54 24.40
N GLY A 24 -0.33 16.53 23.88
CA GLY A 24 0.91 17.03 24.46
C GLY A 24 2.00 15.95 24.58
N GLU A 25 2.57 15.77 25.78
CA GLU A 25 3.67 14.80 25.99
C GLU A 25 3.29 13.36 25.62
N LYS A 26 2.03 12.95 25.83
CA LYS A 26 1.56 11.63 25.42
C LYS A 26 1.53 11.47 23.90
N GLY A 27 1.22 12.54 23.18
CA GLY A 27 1.20 12.56 21.72
C GLY A 27 2.57 12.30 21.10
N LYS A 28 3.66 12.74 21.74
CA LYS A 28 5.04 12.53 21.29
C LYS A 28 5.45 11.03 21.25
N LEU A 29 4.76 10.19 22.00
CA LEU A 29 5.01 8.75 22.06
C LEU A 29 4.28 7.95 20.97
N LEU A 30 3.33 8.57 20.28
CA LEU A 30 2.53 7.92 19.25
C LEU A 30 3.28 7.85 17.93
N LYS A 31 3.00 6.81 17.16
CA LYS A 31 3.53 6.58 15.83
C LYS A 31 2.40 6.37 14.84
N LEU A 32 2.59 6.90 13.64
CA LEU A 32 1.66 6.73 12.54
C LEU A 32 2.11 5.59 11.64
N SER A 33 1.37 4.49 11.69
CA SER A 33 1.55 3.37 10.75
C SER A 33 0.55 3.44 9.61
N MET A 34 0.99 3.11 8.41
CA MET A 34 0.16 3.06 7.21
C MET A 34 0.27 1.70 6.53
N GLN A 35 -0.88 1.07 6.27
CA GLN A 35 -0.91 -0.16 5.47
C GLN A 35 -1.04 0.14 3.98
N ARG A 36 -0.20 -0.49 3.15
CA ARG A 36 -0.25 -0.43 1.69
C ARG A 36 -0.12 -1.81 1.07
N MET A 37 -0.86 -2.02 -0.02
CA MET A 37 -0.64 -3.20 -0.86
C MET A 37 0.65 -3.03 -1.63
N ALA A 38 1.52 -4.03 -1.56
CA ALA A 38 2.87 -3.98 -2.09
C ALA A 38 3.21 -5.25 -2.88
N TYR A 39 3.95 -5.05 -3.95
CA TYR A 39 4.58 -6.11 -4.73
C TYR A 39 5.77 -5.52 -5.48
N LEU A 40 6.98 -5.96 -5.17
CA LEU A 40 8.17 -5.54 -5.90
C LEU A 40 8.28 -6.36 -7.18
N ALA A 41 7.88 -5.74 -8.28
CA ALA A 41 7.91 -6.34 -9.60
C ALA A 41 9.35 -6.49 -10.11
N LYS A 42 9.57 -7.52 -10.93
CA LYS A 42 10.87 -7.75 -11.59
C LYS A 42 11.13 -6.79 -12.75
N ASP A 43 10.06 -6.33 -13.40
CA ASP A 43 10.09 -5.39 -14.53
C ASP A 43 8.73 -4.68 -14.70
N ASP A 44 8.63 -3.75 -15.64
CA ASP A 44 7.41 -2.99 -15.95
C ASP A 44 6.26 -3.86 -16.45
N LYS A 45 6.55 -4.96 -17.15
CA LYS A 45 5.54 -5.88 -17.64
C LYS A 45 4.88 -6.61 -16.47
N ASP A 46 5.69 -7.13 -15.57
CA ASP A 46 5.22 -7.78 -14.35
C ASP A 46 4.42 -6.79 -13.47
N ALA A 47 4.89 -5.55 -13.30
CA ALA A 47 4.16 -4.51 -12.59
C ALA A 47 2.77 -4.25 -13.19
N LYS A 48 2.69 -4.11 -14.53
CA LYS A 48 1.41 -3.92 -15.25
C LYS A 48 0.45 -5.09 -15.09
N GLU A 49 0.95 -6.31 -15.07
CA GLU A 49 0.14 -7.51 -14.84
C GLU A 49 -0.39 -7.53 -13.41
N LYS A 50 0.47 -7.33 -12.42
CA LYS A 50 0.11 -7.38 -11.00
C LYS A 50 -0.85 -6.26 -10.59
N ILE A 51 -0.72 -5.05 -11.15
CA ILE A 51 -1.68 -3.97 -10.86
C ILE A 51 -3.08 -4.28 -11.39
N LYS A 52 -3.22 -4.95 -12.54
CA LYS A 52 -4.51 -5.43 -13.05
C LYS A 52 -5.13 -6.48 -12.13
N MET A 53 -4.32 -7.40 -11.60
CA MET A 53 -4.78 -8.38 -10.60
C MET A 53 -5.27 -7.69 -9.33
N ALA A 54 -4.52 -6.73 -8.80
CA ALA A 54 -4.91 -5.94 -7.65
C ALA A 54 -6.20 -5.16 -7.89
N HIS A 55 -6.39 -4.59 -9.09
CA HIS A 55 -7.65 -3.93 -9.45
C HIS A 55 -8.84 -4.90 -9.39
N GLY A 56 -8.69 -6.13 -9.88
CA GLY A 56 -9.69 -7.19 -9.73
C GLY A 56 -9.97 -7.55 -8.26
N TYR A 57 -8.94 -7.61 -7.43
CA TYR A 57 -9.07 -7.82 -5.98
C TYR A 57 -9.88 -6.70 -5.32
N TYR A 58 -9.58 -5.42 -5.61
CA TYR A 58 -10.30 -4.30 -5.03
C TYR A 58 -11.76 -4.20 -5.46
N LYS A 59 -12.12 -4.67 -6.66
CA LYS A 59 -13.54 -4.78 -7.06
C LYS A 59 -14.34 -5.70 -6.13
N ARG A 60 -13.73 -6.80 -5.66
CA ARG A 60 -14.35 -7.71 -4.69
C ARG A 60 -14.36 -7.11 -3.29
N PHE A 61 -13.28 -6.46 -2.91
CA PHE A 61 -13.17 -5.77 -1.64
C PHE A 61 -14.25 -4.68 -1.48
N ASP A 62 -14.50 -3.89 -2.51
CA ASP A 62 -15.56 -2.88 -2.51
C ASP A 62 -16.95 -3.51 -2.30
N ASN A 63 -17.23 -4.67 -2.92
CA ASN A 63 -18.49 -5.38 -2.69
C ASN A 63 -18.65 -5.83 -1.23
N MET A 64 -17.58 -6.32 -0.62
CA MET A 64 -17.63 -6.88 0.72
C MET A 64 -17.75 -5.81 1.82
N PHE A 65 -17.06 -4.67 1.67
CA PHE A 65 -16.95 -3.65 2.72
C PHE A 65 -17.85 -2.43 2.55
N THR A 66 -18.17 -2.06 1.33
CA THR A 66 -18.98 -0.86 1.05
C THR A 66 -20.19 -1.13 0.15
N GLY A 67 -20.24 -2.30 -0.45
CA GLY A 67 -21.30 -2.72 -1.36
C GLY A 67 -22.30 -3.67 -0.70
N PRO A 68 -23.14 -4.33 -1.51
CA PRO A 68 -24.25 -5.17 -1.06
C PRO A 68 -23.82 -6.54 -0.52
N GLY A 69 -22.55 -6.89 -0.49
CA GLY A 69 -22.07 -8.20 -0.03
C GLY A 69 -22.48 -9.38 -0.92
N LYS A 70 -22.67 -9.17 -2.23
CA LYS A 70 -23.13 -10.21 -3.15
C LYS A 70 -22.10 -11.32 -3.30
N VAL A 71 -22.57 -12.56 -3.11
CA VAL A 71 -21.80 -13.78 -3.30
C VAL A 71 -22.47 -14.63 -4.39
N LYS A 72 -21.67 -15.18 -5.31
CA LYS A 72 -22.13 -16.11 -6.35
C LYS A 72 -21.16 -17.28 -6.43
N SER A 73 -21.70 -18.48 -6.42
CA SER A 73 -20.91 -19.73 -6.48
C SER A 73 -19.75 -19.78 -5.46
N GLY A 74 -20.01 -19.33 -4.22
CA GLY A 74 -19.02 -19.31 -3.13
C GLY A 74 -17.97 -18.20 -3.20
N SER A 75 -18.05 -17.28 -4.18
CA SER A 75 -17.10 -16.18 -4.35
C SER A 75 -17.78 -14.82 -4.28
N VAL A 76 -17.10 -13.85 -3.71
CA VAL A 76 -17.55 -12.44 -3.71
C VAL A 76 -17.53 -11.91 -5.13
N GLU A 77 -18.68 -11.40 -5.63
CA GLU A 77 -18.75 -10.81 -6.96
C GLU A 77 -17.96 -9.50 -7.05
N PRO A 78 -17.19 -9.28 -8.14
CA PRO A 78 -16.55 -7.98 -8.36
C PRO A 78 -17.60 -6.93 -8.74
N LEU A 79 -17.56 -5.77 -8.07
CA LEU A 79 -18.37 -4.61 -8.45
C LEU A 79 -17.61 -3.69 -9.42
N PRO A 80 -18.34 -2.91 -10.25
CA PRO A 80 -17.73 -1.81 -10.98
C PRO A 80 -17.02 -0.85 -10.02
N ARG A 81 -15.77 -0.49 -10.35
CA ARG A 81 -14.95 0.43 -9.55
C ARG A 81 -14.69 1.72 -10.32
N LYS A 82 -14.88 2.86 -9.67
CA LYS A 82 -14.61 4.17 -10.28
C LYS A 82 -13.12 4.43 -10.50
N GLN A 83 -12.28 3.98 -9.55
CA GLN A 83 -10.83 4.15 -9.65
C GLN A 83 -10.27 3.31 -10.81
N SER A 84 -9.56 3.95 -11.72
CA SER A 84 -8.91 3.28 -12.87
C SER A 84 -7.72 2.41 -12.44
N VAL A 85 -7.19 1.62 -13.36
CA VAL A 85 -5.95 0.83 -13.14
C VAL A 85 -4.76 1.76 -12.97
N GLU A 86 -4.71 2.86 -13.72
CA GLU A 86 -3.66 3.86 -13.68
C GLU A 86 -3.64 4.58 -12.33
N GLU A 87 -4.80 5.10 -11.87
CA GLU A 87 -4.92 5.71 -10.56
C GLU A 87 -4.55 4.72 -9.43
N LEU A 88 -4.90 3.45 -9.59
CA LEU A 88 -4.53 2.44 -8.61
C LEU A 88 -3.02 2.19 -8.62
N LYS A 89 -2.37 2.17 -9.78
CA LYS A 89 -0.92 2.06 -9.94
C LYS A 89 -0.22 3.18 -9.16
N ASP A 90 -0.68 4.41 -9.29
CA ASP A 90 -0.08 5.57 -8.62
C ASP A 90 -0.18 5.46 -7.10
N ASN A 91 -1.27 4.88 -6.61
CA ASN A 91 -1.58 4.82 -5.18
C ASN A 91 -1.03 3.60 -4.44
N LEU A 92 -0.60 2.55 -5.14
CA LEU A 92 -0.09 1.32 -4.54
C LEU A 92 1.42 1.17 -4.68
N LEU A 93 2.00 0.29 -3.88
CA LEU A 93 3.40 -0.12 -3.94
C LEU A 93 3.58 -1.38 -4.82
N ILE A 94 2.82 -1.48 -5.94
CA ILE A 94 2.95 -2.54 -6.94
C ILE A 94 3.71 -1.95 -8.11
N CYS A 95 5.04 -2.04 -8.08
CA CYS A 95 5.91 -1.29 -8.99
C CYS A 95 7.34 -1.87 -9.01
N THR A 96 8.20 -1.29 -9.82
CA THR A 96 9.62 -1.62 -9.90
C THR A 96 10.41 -1.08 -8.70
N LEU A 97 11.68 -1.46 -8.58
CA LEU A 97 12.53 -1.10 -7.45
C LEU A 97 12.64 0.42 -7.23
N ASN A 98 12.97 1.16 -8.28
CA ASN A 98 13.16 2.60 -8.18
C ASN A 98 11.86 3.32 -7.82
N GLU A 99 10.75 2.95 -8.48
CA GLU A 99 9.43 3.49 -8.17
C GLU A 99 8.99 3.20 -6.71
N MET A 100 9.33 2.02 -6.17
CA MET A 100 9.02 1.67 -4.78
C MET A 100 9.83 2.51 -3.80
N ILE A 101 11.11 2.73 -4.07
CA ILE A 101 11.97 3.61 -3.28
C ILE A 101 11.41 5.04 -3.26
N ASP A 102 11.07 5.60 -4.42
CA ASP A 102 10.53 6.95 -4.53
C ASP A 102 9.21 7.11 -3.74
N LYS A 103 8.29 6.15 -3.88
CA LYS A 103 7.00 6.17 -3.17
C LYS A 103 7.18 6.03 -1.65
N LEU A 104 8.06 5.14 -1.20
CA LEU A 104 8.33 4.96 0.22
C LEU A 104 9.06 6.18 0.83
N SER A 105 9.97 6.82 0.07
CA SER A 105 10.61 8.07 0.49
C SER A 105 9.58 9.18 0.69
N LEU A 106 8.62 9.32 -0.23
CA LEU A 106 7.53 10.27 -0.08
C LEU A 106 6.70 10.02 1.20
N TYR A 107 6.46 8.77 1.58
CA TYR A 107 5.73 8.47 2.81
C TYR A 107 6.52 8.86 4.05
N ALA A 108 7.81 8.56 4.07
CA ALA A 108 8.70 8.94 5.16
C ALA A 108 8.80 10.48 5.31
N GLU A 109 8.98 11.20 4.22
CA GLU A 109 9.03 12.68 4.19
C GLU A 109 7.71 13.31 4.65
N SER A 110 6.57 12.65 4.39
CA SER A 110 5.26 13.11 4.84
C SER A 110 5.04 12.99 6.34
N GLY A 111 5.85 12.19 7.05
CA GLY A 111 5.73 11.97 8.50
C GLY A 111 4.99 10.67 8.86
N VAL A 112 5.00 9.68 7.98
CA VAL A 112 4.60 8.30 8.30
C VAL A 112 5.81 7.62 8.95
N ASP A 113 5.61 7.05 10.15
CA ASP A 113 6.67 6.38 10.90
C ASP A 113 6.90 4.94 10.43
N GLU A 114 5.85 4.28 9.94
CA GLU A 114 5.90 2.87 9.58
C GLU A 114 4.98 2.56 8.39
N VAL A 115 5.45 1.73 7.47
CA VAL A 115 4.63 1.21 6.36
C VAL A 115 4.48 -0.29 6.48
N ILE A 116 3.25 -0.75 6.70
CA ILE A 116 2.89 -2.17 6.76
C ILE A 116 2.57 -2.64 5.35
N LEU A 117 3.34 -3.60 4.84
CA LEU A 117 3.18 -4.13 3.49
C LEU A 117 2.18 -5.30 3.47
N SER A 118 1.09 -5.14 2.74
CA SER A 118 0.12 -6.20 2.48
C SER A 118 0.34 -6.73 1.07
N SER A 119 0.75 -7.99 0.92
CA SER A 119 1.28 -8.49 -0.35
C SER A 119 0.41 -9.53 -1.05
N SER A 120 -0.77 -9.90 -0.51
CA SER A 120 -1.64 -10.91 -1.11
C SER A 120 -2.86 -10.27 -1.79
N PHE A 121 -2.98 -10.46 -3.12
CA PHE A 121 -4.10 -9.96 -3.93
C PHE A 121 -4.49 -10.91 -5.08
N GLY A 122 -4.06 -12.20 -5.02
CA GLY A 122 -4.43 -13.24 -5.97
C GLY A 122 -3.30 -13.72 -6.89
N GLN A 123 -2.07 -13.24 -6.70
CA GLN A 123 -0.88 -13.78 -7.39
C GLN A 123 -0.52 -15.18 -6.87
N SER A 124 0.34 -15.89 -7.60
CA SER A 124 0.84 -17.20 -7.17
C SER A 124 1.69 -17.09 -5.90
N GLN A 125 1.78 -18.18 -5.14
CA GLN A 125 2.63 -18.26 -3.96
C GLN A 125 4.11 -17.98 -4.32
N ASN A 126 4.59 -18.51 -5.42
CA ASN A 126 5.95 -18.30 -5.90
C ASN A 126 6.23 -16.81 -6.23
N ASP A 127 5.29 -16.12 -6.90
CA ASP A 127 5.43 -14.69 -7.18
C ASP A 127 5.47 -13.87 -5.87
N LEU A 128 4.64 -14.25 -4.89
CA LEU A 128 4.60 -13.61 -3.59
C LEU A 128 5.94 -13.75 -2.87
N GLU A 129 6.46 -14.94 -2.74
CA GLU A 129 7.73 -15.24 -2.07
C GLU A 129 8.90 -14.50 -2.73
N GLN A 130 9.00 -14.55 -4.05
CA GLN A 130 10.03 -13.83 -4.80
C GLN A 130 9.95 -12.32 -4.62
N SER A 131 8.74 -11.75 -4.58
CA SER A 131 8.56 -10.33 -4.32
C SER A 131 8.98 -9.96 -2.90
N MET A 132 8.59 -10.75 -1.90
CA MET A 132 8.97 -10.55 -0.51
C MET A 132 10.49 -10.64 -0.32
N GLN A 133 11.13 -11.62 -0.96
CA GLN A 133 12.58 -11.75 -0.94
C GLN A 133 13.26 -10.51 -1.52
N ARG A 134 12.84 -10.04 -2.71
CA ARG A 134 13.38 -8.82 -3.33
C ARG A 134 13.19 -7.58 -2.46
N ILE A 135 12.05 -7.45 -1.78
CA ILE A 135 11.82 -6.36 -0.81
C ILE A 135 12.81 -6.46 0.34
N GLY A 136 13.00 -7.65 0.91
CA GLY A 136 13.95 -7.89 1.99
C GLY A 136 15.39 -7.57 1.63
N GLU A 137 15.79 -7.91 0.41
CA GLU A 137 17.18 -7.75 -0.07
C GLU A 137 17.50 -6.33 -0.54
N ASN A 138 16.52 -5.59 -1.08
CA ASN A 138 16.78 -4.32 -1.75
C ASN A 138 16.13 -3.11 -1.07
N ILE A 139 14.89 -3.23 -0.59
CA ILE A 139 14.14 -2.11 -0.01
C ILE A 139 14.50 -1.91 1.46
N ILE A 140 14.42 -2.96 2.27
CA ILE A 140 14.69 -2.84 3.72
C ILE A 140 16.11 -2.32 4.01
N PRO A 141 17.18 -2.83 3.37
CA PRO A 141 18.52 -2.30 3.61
C PRO A 141 18.72 -0.86 3.15
N TYR A 142 18.04 -0.45 2.07
CA TYR A 142 18.10 0.92 1.57
C TYR A 142 17.61 1.90 2.64
N PHE A 143 16.43 1.66 3.22
CA PHE A 143 15.86 2.54 4.22
C PHE A 143 16.53 2.44 5.60
N LYS A 144 17.08 1.28 5.98
CA LYS A 144 17.89 1.15 7.20
C LYS A 144 19.16 2.00 7.17
N LYS A 145 19.82 2.13 6.02
CA LYS A 145 21.02 2.97 5.85
C LYS A 145 20.69 4.47 5.87
N SER A 146 19.49 4.83 5.45
CA SER A 146 19.04 6.22 5.37
C SER A 146 18.48 6.78 6.68
N ASN A 147 18.58 6.07 7.81
CA ASN A 147 17.93 6.38 9.10
C ASN A 147 16.39 6.53 9.01
N ILE A 148 15.78 6.13 7.92
CA ILE A 148 14.33 6.07 7.75
C ILE A 148 13.90 4.70 8.31
N LYS A 149 13.15 4.70 9.41
CA LYS A 149 12.69 3.45 10.03
C LYS A 149 11.64 2.78 9.15
N VAL A 150 12.04 1.71 8.49
CA VAL A 150 11.11 0.72 7.93
C VAL A 150 11.07 -0.43 8.92
N ALA A 151 9.94 -0.63 9.54
CA ALA A 151 9.67 -1.75 10.45
C ALA A 151 9.11 -2.94 9.67
#